data_b64bc32474e5bd622aab3a9707a2eb2a
#
_entry.id   b64bc32474e5bd622aab3a9707a2eb2a
#
_cell.length_a   1.000
_cell.length_b   1.000
_cell.length_c   1.000
_cell.angle_alpha   90.00
_cell.angle_beta   90.00
_cell.angle_gamma   90.00
#
_symmetry.space_group_name_H-M   'P 1'
#
loop_
_entity.id
_entity.type
_entity.pdbx_description
1 polymer ?
#
loop_
_entity_poly.entity_id
_entity_poly.type
_entity_poly.pdbx_seq_one_letter_code
_entity_poly.pdbx_strand_id
1 'polypeptide(L)'
;MPIVFIAHSKQVAAWGADVGLGKNIFLLSAADDAEAAAAFLAGKPCGAEDWTLVKKEEVEAAEAEALQDKLAGKEKRVDPNLYPRLRGFTGLFKVKLENVENHLMVKKALAGDDTSAIKVKNADIAAYLLHNALK
;
A
#
# COMPACT_ATOMS: atom_id res chain seq x y z
N MET A 1 7.71 -9.72 16.99
CA MET A 1 8.10 -8.54 16.18
C MET A 1 6.88 -8.00 15.45
N PRO A 2 6.73 -6.68 15.37
CA PRO A 2 5.63 -6.13 14.57
C PRO A 2 5.78 -6.48 13.10
N ILE A 3 4.66 -6.47 12.40
CA ILE A 3 4.66 -6.63 10.95
C ILE A 3 4.11 -5.39 10.28
N VAL A 4 4.60 -5.10 9.10
CA VAL A 4 3.99 -4.13 8.19
C VAL A 4 3.26 -4.91 7.11
N PHE A 5 2.09 -4.40 6.68
CA PHE A 5 1.30 -5.10 5.68
C PHE A 5 0.68 -4.12 4.70
N ILE A 6 0.49 -4.62 3.48
CA ILE A 6 -0.18 -3.92 2.39
C ILE A 6 -1.46 -4.68 2.06
N ALA A 7 -2.57 -3.95 1.98
CA ALA A 7 -3.87 -4.54 1.64
C ALA A 7 -4.54 -3.73 0.53
N HIS A 8 -5.43 -4.39 -0.20
CA HIS A 8 -6.18 -3.81 -1.30
C HIS A 8 -7.66 -4.15 -1.16
N SER A 9 -8.52 -3.21 -1.52
CA SER A 9 -9.97 -3.39 -1.55
C SER A 9 -10.51 -2.90 -2.88
N LYS A 10 -11.26 -3.75 -3.57
CA LYS A 10 -11.92 -3.36 -4.82
C LYS A 10 -12.97 -2.28 -4.57
N GLN A 11 -13.66 -2.33 -3.43
CA GLN A 11 -14.64 -1.31 -3.05
C GLN A 11 -13.98 0.05 -2.86
N VAL A 12 -12.84 0.10 -2.19
CA VAL A 12 -12.10 1.35 -1.99
C VAL A 12 -11.52 1.85 -3.30
N ALA A 13 -11.04 0.96 -4.16
CA ALA A 13 -10.53 1.33 -5.48
C ALA A 13 -11.62 1.97 -6.35
N ALA A 14 -12.82 1.41 -6.34
CA ALA A 14 -13.97 1.97 -7.06
C ALA A 14 -14.35 3.34 -6.51
N TRP A 15 -14.40 3.46 -5.19
CA TRP A 15 -14.67 4.75 -4.54
C TRP A 15 -13.61 5.78 -4.92
N GLY A 16 -12.32 5.39 -4.92
CA GLY A 16 -11.23 6.29 -5.30
C GLY A 16 -11.37 6.80 -6.73
N ALA A 17 -11.79 5.94 -7.66
CA ALA A 17 -12.05 6.35 -9.03
C ALA A 17 -13.18 7.38 -9.10
N ASP A 18 -14.23 7.20 -8.29
CA ASP A 18 -15.39 8.11 -8.26
C ASP A 18 -15.04 9.50 -7.70
N VAL A 19 -14.11 9.57 -6.73
CA VAL A 19 -13.75 10.86 -6.10
C VAL A 19 -12.48 11.48 -6.71
N GLY A 20 -11.98 10.93 -7.81
CA GLY A 20 -10.86 11.52 -8.53
C GLY A 20 -9.48 11.09 -8.04
N LEU A 21 -9.39 10.14 -7.13
CA LEU A 21 -8.11 9.61 -6.65
C LEU A 21 -7.52 8.53 -7.55
N GLY A 22 -8.35 7.97 -8.45
CA GLY A 22 -7.93 6.82 -9.25
C GLY A 22 -8.16 5.52 -8.53
N LYS A 23 -7.88 4.41 -9.20
CA LYS A 23 -8.15 3.05 -8.68
C LYS A 23 -6.97 2.42 -7.96
N ASN A 24 -5.79 3.01 -8.02
CA ASN A 24 -4.57 2.44 -7.42
C ASN A 24 -4.39 2.97 -6.00
N ILE A 25 -5.28 2.59 -5.11
CA ILE A 25 -5.25 2.97 -3.70
C ILE A 25 -4.97 1.72 -2.86
N PHE A 26 -3.96 1.81 -2.00
CA PHE A 26 -3.52 0.69 -1.16
C PHE A 26 -3.43 1.12 0.29
N LEU A 27 -3.73 0.19 1.18
CA LEU A 27 -3.60 0.38 2.62
C LEU A 27 -2.23 -0.11 3.06
N LEU A 28 -1.49 0.75 3.77
CA LEU A 28 -0.23 0.41 4.41
C LEU A 28 -0.39 0.65 5.91
N SER A 29 -0.17 -0.38 6.70
CA SER A 29 -0.25 -0.25 8.14
C SER A 29 0.66 -1.26 8.83
N ALA A 30 0.74 -1.16 10.14
CA ALA A 30 1.53 -2.07 10.96
C ALA A 30 0.66 -2.68 12.05
N ALA A 31 1.01 -3.88 12.46
CA ALA A 31 0.33 -4.59 13.54
C ALA A 31 1.34 -5.37 14.36
N ASP A 32 0.95 -5.82 15.55
CA ASP A 32 1.85 -6.57 16.42
C ASP A 32 2.21 -7.93 15.84
N ASP A 33 1.27 -8.56 15.13
CA ASP A 33 1.48 -9.85 14.48
C ASP A 33 0.46 -10.05 13.35
N ALA A 34 0.52 -11.21 12.69
CA ALA A 34 -0.37 -11.53 11.58
C ALA A 34 -1.84 -11.62 12.00
N GLU A 35 -2.11 -12.09 13.23
CA GLU A 35 -3.48 -12.16 13.74
C GLU A 35 -4.08 -10.77 13.94
N ALA A 36 -3.28 -9.85 14.49
CA ALA A 36 -3.72 -8.47 14.69
C ALA A 36 -3.99 -7.78 13.35
N ALA A 37 -3.17 -8.05 12.32
CA ALA A 37 -3.39 -7.53 10.98
C ALA A 37 -4.70 -8.05 10.39
N ALA A 38 -4.96 -9.36 10.51
CA ALA A 38 -6.19 -9.95 10.02
C ALA A 38 -7.42 -9.40 10.75
N ALA A 39 -7.32 -9.21 12.07
CA ALA A 39 -8.40 -8.63 12.87
C ALA A 39 -8.69 -7.19 12.46
N PHE A 40 -7.64 -6.42 12.17
CA PHE A 40 -7.79 -5.05 11.68
C PHE A 40 -8.57 -5.00 10.36
N LEU A 41 -8.22 -5.88 9.42
CA LEU A 41 -8.90 -5.93 8.12
C LEU A 41 -10.35 -6.44 8.26
N ALA A 42 -10.60 -7.38 9.18
CA ALA A 42 -11.94 -7.87 9.46
C ALA A 42 -12.83 -6.78 10.08
N GLY A 43 -12.24 -5.76 10.68
CA GLY A 43 -12.96 -4.62 11.24
C GLY A 43 -13.47 -3.63 10.18
N LYS A 44 -13.35 -3.95 8.91
CA LYS A 44 -13.85 -3.15 7.77
C LYS A 44 -13.29 -1.72 7.74
N PRO A 45 -11.96 -1.55 7.71
CA PRO A 45 -11.39 -0.20 7.64
C PRO A 45 -11.90 0.55 6.42
N CYS A 46 -12.16 1.83 6.57
CA CYS A 46 -12.72 2.71 5.54
C CYS A 46 -14.09 2.26 5.02
N GLY A 47 -14.80 1.42 5.80
CA GLY A 47 -16.12 0.95 5.43
C GLY A 47 -16.15 -0.12 4.34
N ALA A 48 -15.01 -0.68 3.97
CA ALA A 48 -14.93 -1.74 2.95
C ALA A 48 -14.86 -3.11 3.62
N GLU A 49 -15.52 -4.08 3.01
CA GLU A 49 -15.61 -5.45 3.53
C GLU A 49 -14.70 -6.43 2.81
N ASP A 50 -14.11 -6.03 1.67
CA ASP A 50 -13.39 -6.90 0.76
C ASP A 50 -11.88 -6.72 0.80
N TRP A 51 -11.33 -6.31 1.94
CA TRP A 51 -9.88 -6.15 2.07
C TRP A 51 -9.16 -7.47 1.88
N THR A 52 -8.14 -7.46 1.03
CA THR A 52 -7.28 -8.60 0.76
C THR A 52 -5.86 -8.24 1.14
N LEU A 53 -5.23 -9.08 1.96
CA LEU A 53 -3.82 -8.91 2.29
C LEU A 53 -2.98 -9.24 1.07
N VAL A 54 -2.20 -8.28 0.58
CA VAL A 54 -1.35 -8.46 -0.60
C VAL A 54 0.04 -8.91 -0.21
N LYS A 55 0.62 -8.27 0.82
CA LYS A 55 1.98 -8.59 1.27
C LYS A 55 2.14 -8.18 2.73
N LYS A 56 3.00 -8.93 3.45
CA LYS A 56 3.38 -8.61 4.82
C LYS A 56 4.85 -8.88 5.04
N GLU A 57 5.45 -8.19 6.00
CA GLU A 57 6.86 -8.35 6.33
C GLU A 57 7.11 -8.02 7.80
N GLU A 58 7.94 -8.81 8.46
CA GLU A 58 8.35 -8.51 9.85
C GLU A 58 9.34 -7.36 9.85
N VAL A 59 9.19 -6.45 10.81
CA VAL A 59 10.03 -5.25 10.90
C VAL A 59 10.33 -4.92 12.36
N GLU A 60 11.32 -4.06 12.58
CA GLU A 60 11.60 -3.51 13.90
C GLU A 60 10.51 -2.49 14.28
N ALA A 61 10.27 -2.31 15.59
CA ALA A 61 9.26 -1.37 16.06
C ALA A 61 9.50 0.06 15.55
N ALA A 62 10.75 0.50 15.51
CA ALA A 62 11.10 1.83 14.99
C ALA A 62 10.76 1.98 13.50
N GLU A 63 10.95 0.93 12.72
CA GLU A 63 10.58 0.93 11.30
C GLU A 63 9.07 0.99 11.13
N ALA A 64 8.33 0.25 11.97
CA ALA A 64 6.87 0.25 11.93
C ALA A 64 6.29 1.63 12.22
N GLU A 65 6.90 2.39 13.13
CA GLU A 65 6.45 3.75 13.46
C GLU A 65 6.70 4.76 12.33
N ALA A 66 7.81 4.58 11.59
CA ALA A 66 8.25 5.55 10.58
C ALA A 66 7.73 5.24 9.17
N LEU A 67 7.13 4.09 8.94
CA LEU A 67 6.87 3.58 7.59
C LEU A 67 5.95 4.50 6.77
N GLN A 68 4.90 5.04 7.38
CA GLN A 68 3.96 5.89 6.65
C GLN A 68 4.59 7.22 6.25
N ASP A 69 5.40 7.80 7.13
CA ASP A 69 6.09 9.05 6.83
C ASP A 69 7.14 8.87 5.71
N LYS A 70 7.86 7.75 5.71
CA LYS A 70 8.82 7.45 4.66
C LYS A 70 8.14 7.27 3.31
N LEU A 71 7.04 6.53 3.28
CA LEU A 71 6.30 6.32 2.04
C LEU A 71 5.66 7.62 1.55
N ALA A 72 5.21 8.48 2.45
CA ALA A 72 4.60 9.77 2.10
C ALA A 72 5.57 10.67 1.33
N GLY A 73 6.87 10.45 1.43
CA GLY A 73 7.88 11.15 0.65
C GLY A 73 7.96 10.68 -0.80
N LYS A 74 7.37 9.54 -1.13
CA LYS A 74 7.40 8.94 -2.48
C LYS A 74 6.02 8.91 -3.13
N GLU A 75 5.00 8.54 -2.38
CA GLU A 75 3.63 8.43 -2.88
C GLU A 75 2.70 9.30 -2.04
N LYS A 76 1.60 9.73 -2.64
CA LYS A 76 0.68 10.65 -1.98
C LYS A 76 -0.19 9.91 -0.96
N ARG A 77 -0.10 10.35 0.30
CA ARG A 77 -1.02 9.88 1.34
C ARG A 77 -2.39 10.52 1.11
N VAL A 78 -3.45 9.71 1.18
CA VAL A 78 -4.81 10.22 1.08
C VAL A 78 -5.17 10.91 2.40
N ASP A 79 -5.57 12.19 2.31
CA ASP A 79 -5.90 12.97 3.51
C ASP A 79 -7.30 12.59 4.01
N PRO A 80 -7.43 11.97 5.19
CA PRO A 80 -8.73 11.55 5.71
C PRO A 80 -9.66 12.71 6.04
N ASN A 81 -9.13 13.89 6.23
CA ASN A 81 -9.96 15.07 6.54
C ASN A 81 -10.77 15.55 5.33
N LEU A 82 -10.33 15.19 4.12
CA LEU A 82 -11.03 15.56 2.89
C LEU A 82 -12.12 14.55 2.49
N TYR A 83 -12.13 13.37 3.11
CA TYR A 83 -13.00 12.28 2.71
C TYR A 83 -13.70 11.66 3.92
N PRO A 84 -15.01 11.94 4.11
CA PRO A 84 -15.74 11.42 5.27
C PRO A 84 -15.71 9.89 5.40
N ARG A 85 -15.61 9.17 4.27
CA ARG A 85 -15.52 7.71 4.26
C ARG A 85 -14.34 7.20 5.08
N LEU A 86 -13.24 7.96 5.13
CA LEU A 86 -12.02 7.51 5.79
C LEU A 86 -12.06 7.65 7.31
N ARG A 87 -12.92 8.53 7.83
CA ARG A 87 -13.12 8.71 9.29
C ARG A 87 -11.84 8.91 10.09
N GLY A 88 -10.90 9.69 9.54
CA GLY A 88 -9.63 9.94 10.21
C GLY A 88 -8.57 8.87 10.03
N PHE A 89 -8.82 7.84 9.21
CA PHE A 89 -7.83 6.80 8.95
C PHE A 89 -6.73 7.30 8.00
N THR A 90 -5.47 7.14 8.39
CA THR A 90 -4.32 7.71 7.67
C THR A 90 -3.49 6.69 6.89
N GLY A 91 -3.95 5.47 6.75
CA GLY A 91 -3.16 4.39 6.15
C GLY A 91 -3.34 4.18 4.65
N LEU A 92 -4.09 5.05 3.95
CA LEU A 92 -4.30 4.88 2.52
C LEU A 92 -3.33 5.74 1.70
N PHE A 93 -2.79 5.15 0.64
CA PHE A 93 -1.87 5.82 -0.28
C PHE A 93 -2.37 5.68 -1.72
N LYS A 94 -2.31 6.79 -2.45
CA LYS A 94 -2.55 6.82 -3.89
C LYS A 94 -1.24 6.53 -4.59
N VAL A 95 -1.18 5.43 -5.34
CA VAL A 95 0.05 4.98 -5.99
C VAL A 95 0.06 5.41 -7.46
N LYS A 96 1.14 6.03 -7.89
CA LYS A 96 1.36 6.30 -9.33
C LYS A 96 1.90 5.05 -9.99
N LEU A 97 1.15 4.49 -10.92
CA LEU A 97 1.55 3.28 -11.62
C LEU A 97 2.87 3.46 -12.36
N GLU A 98 3.10 4.64 -12.91
CA GLU A 98 4.35 5.00 -13.57
C GLU A 98 5.58 4.80 -12.68
N ASN A 99 5.48 5.17 -11.40
CA ASN A 99 6.57 5.00 -10.45
C ASN A 99 6.86 3.52 -10.20
N VAL A 100 5.81 2.69 -10.13
CA VAL A 100 5.96 1.24 -9.97
C VAL A 100 6.61 0.62 -11.20
N GLU A 101 6.17 1.03 -12.39
CA GLU A 101 6.74 0.55 -13.66
C GLU A 101 8.23 0.88 -13.74
N ASN A 102 8.62 2.11 -13.40
CA ASN A 102 10.03 2.52 -13.41
C ASN A 102 10.85 1.69 -12.41
N HIS A 103 10.32 1.44 -11.23
CA HIS A 103 10.99 0.61 -10.22
C HIS A 103 11.23 -0.81 -10.75
N LEU A 104 10.22 -1.40 -11.40
CA LEU A 104 10.34 -2.74 -11.97
C LEU A 104 11.34 -2.78 -13.13
N MET A 105 11.36 -1.76 -13.97
CA MET A 105 12.32 -1.66 -15.09
C MET A 105 13.74 -1.63 -14.57
N VAL A 106 14.03 -0.81 -13.57
CA VAL A 106 15.36 -0.73 -12.98
C VAL A 106 15.76 -2.06 -12.35
N LYS A 107 14.84 -2.68 -11.60
CA LYS A 107 15.11 -3.96 -10.95
C LYS A 107 15.41 -5.06 -11.97
N LYS A 108 14.62 -5.14 -13.04
CA LYS A 108 14.84 -6.14 -14.09
C LYS A 108 16.13 -5.89 -14.87
N ALA A 109 16.44 -4.63 -15.16
CA ALA A 109 17.67 -4.27 -15.86
C ALA A 109 18.90 -4.67 -15.04
N LEU A 110 18.88 -4.44 -13.73
CA LEU A 110 19.98 -4.82 -12.83
C LEU A 110 20.13 -6.34 -12.71
N ALA A 111 19.04 -7.08 -12.87
CA ALA A 111 19.06 -8.54 -12.87
C ALA A 111 19.38 -9.14 -14.24
N GLY A 112 19.49 -8.32 -15.28
CA GLY A 112 19.75 -8.80 -16.64
C GLY A 112 18.53 -9.34 -17.36
N ASP A 113 17.34 -9.09 -16.83
CA ASP A 113 16.09 -9.59 -17.42
C ASP A 113 15.57 -8.65 -18.52
N ASP A 114 14.69 -9.20 -19.37
CA ASP A 114 14.03 -8.43 -20.42
C ASP A 114 13.03 -7.44 -19.81
N THR A 115 13.17 -6.16 -20.16
CA THR A 115 12.31 -5.08 -19.67
C THR A 115 11.21 -4.68 -20.66
N SER A 116 11.10 -5.36 -21.80
CA SER A 116 10.19 -4.96 -22.88
C SER A 116 8.71 -5.23 -22.59
N ALA A 117 8.39 -6.12 -21.66
CA ALA A 117 7.01 -6.52 -21.37
C ALA A 117 6.76 -6.55 -19.86
N ILE A 118 6.60 -5.37 -19.28
CA ILE A 118 6.33 -5.25 -17.84
C ILE A 118 4.82 -5.13 -17.61
N LYS A 119 4.26 -6.06 -16.85
CA LYS A 119 2.88 -5.99 -16.38
C LYS A 119 2.91 -5.78 -14.87
N VAL A 120 2.22 -4.73 -14.41
CA VAL A 120 2.16 -4.40 -13.00
C VAL A 120 0.99 -5.14 -12.36
N LYS A 121 1.28 -5.93 -11.33
CA LYS A 121 0.28 -6.64 -10.55
C LYS A 121 0.21 -6.04 -9.14
N ASN A 122 -0.84 -6.34 -8.39
CA ASN A 122 -0.97 -5.86 -7.01
C ASN A 122 0.23 -6.26 -6.14
N ALA A 123 0.76 -7.46 -6.36
CA ALA A 123 1.95 -7.90 -5.62
C ALA A 123 3.17 -7.03 -5.93
N ASP A 124 3.32 -6.58 -7.17
CA ASP A 124 4.40 -5.67 -7.58
C ASP A 124 4.27 -4.30 -6.94
N ILE A 125 3.04 -3.79 -6.89
CA ILE A 125 2.75 -2.51 -6.23
C ILE A 125 3.04 -2.62 -4.75
N ALA A 126 2.63 -3.71 -4.10
CA ALA A 126 2.89 -3.91 -2.68
C ALA A 126 4.39 -4.00 -2.37
N ALA A 127 5.15 -4.69 -3.22
CA ALA A 127 6.61 -4.78 -3.06
C ALA A 127 7.27 -3.40 -3.19
N TYR A 128 6.83 -2.61 -4.15
CA TYR A 128 7.31 -1.23 -4.33
C TYR A 128 7.00 -0.37 -3.10
N LEU A 129 5.77 -0.46 -2.58
CA LEU A 129 5.37 0.31 -1.40
C LEU A 129 6.19 -0.08 -0.17
N LEU A 130 6.40 -1.36 0.07
CA LEU A 130 7.22 -1.82 1.19
C LEU A 130 8.69 -1.37 1.04
N HIS A 131 9.23 -1.45 -0.16
CA HIS A 131 10.60 -1.00 -0.42
C HIS A 131 10.78 0.46 -0.01
N ASN A 132 9.84 1.33 -0.39
CA ASN A 132 9.94 2.75 -0.07
C ASN A 132 9.58 3.08 1.38
N ALA A 133 8.74 2.27 2.01
CA ALA A 133 8.36 2.46 3.41
C ALA A 133 9.46 2.02 4.37
N LEU A 134 10.26 1.03 3.99
CA LEU A 134 11.28 0.43 4.84
C LEU A 134 12.71 0.87 4.50
N LYS A 135 12.88 1.64 3.46
CA LYS A 135 14.16 2.06 2.94
C LYS A 135 14.97 2.93 3.91
#